data_f023a1352cf8cd6acc8dcd30f9fdc806
#
_entry.id   f023a1352cf8cd6acc8dcd30f9fdc806
#
_cell.length_a   1.000
_cell.length_b   1.000
_cell.length_c   1.000
_cell.angle_alpha   90.00
_cell.angle_beta   90.00
_cell.angle_gamma   90.00
#
_symmetry.space_group_name_H-M   'P 1'
#
loop_
_entity.id
_entity.type
_entity.pdbx_description
1 polymer ?
#
loop_
_entity_poly.entity_id
_entity_poly.type
_entity_poly.pdbx_seq_one_letter_code
_entity_poly.pdbx_strand_id
1 'polypeptide(L)' 'MCLKYAELETKLGEIDRARGIFSHGSQMSDPRTSKSYWKAWQEFEVRHGNEDTFREMLRIKRSVQAQYNTQVGC' A
#
# COMPACT_ATOMS: atom_id res chain seq x y z
N MET A 1 -9.46 -10.91 1.75
CA MET A 1 -8.87 -9.68 2.20
C MET A 1 -7.41 -9.60 1.81
N CYS A 2 -7.01 -8.50 1.23
CA CYS A 2 -5.64 -8.35 0.68
C CYS A 2 -4.55 -8.43 1.74
N LEU A 3 -4.81 -7.95 2.96
CA LEU A 3 -3.79 -7.95 3.99
C LEU A 3 -3.34 -9.36 4.40
N LYS A 4 -4.27 -10.27 4.53
CA LYS A 4 -3.94 -11.65 4.88
C LYS A 4 -3.14 -12.33 3.77
N TYR A 5 -3.48 -12.04 2.53
CA TYR A 5 -2.76 -12.57 1.39
C TYR A 5 -1.33 -12.06 1.34
N ALA A 6 -1.17 -10.75 1.57
CA ALA A 6 0.15 -10.14 1.58
C ALA A 6 1.04 -10.70 2.70
N GLU A 7 0.45 -10.93 3.87
CA GLU A 7 1.17 -11.55 4.99
C GLU A 7 1.64 -12.96 4.64
N LEU A 8 0.76 -13.74 4.02
CA LEU A 8 1.09 -15.11 3.64
C LEU A 8 2.24 -15.12 2.62
N GLU A 9 2.15 -14.28 1.60
CA GLU A 9 3.21 -14.18 0.60
C GLU A 9 4.52 -13.73 1.21
N THR A 10 4.48 -12.84 2.18
CA THR A 10 5.66 -12.38 2.89
C THR A 10 6.31 -13.53 3.66
N LYS A 11 5.52 -14.35 4.32
CA LYS A 11 6.01 -15.51 5.07
C LYS A 11 6.63 -16.55 4.15
N LEU A 12 6.13 -16.68 2.93
CA LEU A 12 6.67 -17.61 1.94
C LEU A 12 7.90 -17.06 1.22
N GLY A 13 8.27 -15.80 1.50
CA GLY A 13 9.40 -15.17 0.85
C GLY A 13 9.09 -14.54 -0.48
N GLU A 14 7.84 -14.51 -0.87
CA GLU A 14 7.39 -13.90 -2.13
C GLU A 14 7.14 -12.42 -1.96
N ILE A 15 8.22 -11.67 -1.74
CA ILE A 15 8.13 -10.24 -1.43
C ILE A 15 7.57 -9.44 -2.61
N ASP A 16 7.97 -9.78 -3.83
CA ASP A 16 7.48 -9.08 -5.02
C ASP A 16 5.98 -9.24 -5.18
N ARG A 17 5.47 -10.44 -4.92
CA ARG A 17 4.03 -10.70 -4.97
C ARG A 17 3.28 -9.92 -3.90
N ALA A 18 3.81 -9.93 -2.69
CA ALA A 18 3.19 -9.19 -1.59
C ALA A 18 3.09 -7.71 -1.93
N ARG A 19 4.16 -7.15 -2.51
CA ARG A 19 4.16 -5.75 -2.94
C ARG A 19 3.12 -5.50 -4.02
N GLY A 20 2.99 -6.40 -4.97
CA GLY A 20 1.98 -6.31 -6.01
C GLY A 20 0.57 -6.26 -5.44
N ILE A 21 0.31 -7.10 -4.44
CA ILE A 21 -0.99 -7.13 -3.76
C ILE A 21 -1.27 -5.80 -3.06
N PHE A 22 -0.29 -5.28 -2.33
CA PHE A 22 -0.43 -3.98 -1.66
C PHE A 22 -0.67 -2.85 -2.65
N SER A 23 0.11 -2.82 -3.72
CA SER A 23 0.00 -1.77 -4.74
C SER A 23 -1.37 -1.80 -5.42
N HIS A 24 -1.83 -2.98 -5.78
CA HIS A 24 -3.12 -3.15 -6.44
C HIS A 24 -4.26 -2.75 -5.51
N GLY A 25 -4.23 -3.24 -4.28
CA GLY A 25 -5.29 -2.95 -3.31
C GLY A 25 -5.32 -1.49 -2.88
N SER A 26 -4.18 -0.81 -2.91
CA SER A 26 -4.09 0.58 -2.49
C SER A 26 -4.91 1.52 -3.37
N GLN A 27 -5.05 1.19 -4.64
CA GLN A 27 -5.83 2.02 -5.56
C GLN A 27 -7.32 2.03 -5.20
N MET A 28 -7.78 1.00 -4.52
CA MET A 28 -9.17 0.88 -4.09
C MET A 28 -9.36 1.22 -2.61
N SER A 29 -8.30 1.63 -1.92
CA SER A 29 -8.34 1.90 -0.49
C SER A 29 -8.12 3.38 -0.23
N ASP A 30 -9.14 4.02 0.34
CA ASP A 30 -9.05 5.44 0.72
C ASP A 30 -8.07 5.60 1.88
N PRO A 31 -7.01 6.41 1.73
CA PRO A 31 -6.06 6.64 2.84
C PRO A 31 -6.67 7.18 4.11
N ARG A 32 -7.84 7.83 4.02
CA ARG A 32 -8.52 8.39 5.19
C ARG A 32 -9.33 7.35 5.94
N THR A 33 -9.86 6.35 5.25
CA THR A 33 -10.68 5.31 5.86
C THR A 33 -9.92 4.01 6.09
N SER A 34 -8.91 3.74 5.27
CA SER A 34 -8.12 2.50 5.34
C SER A 34 -6.72 2.76 5.86
N LYS A 35 -6.62 3.49 6.96
CA LYS A 35 -5.32 3.83 7.56
C LYS A 35 -4.51 2.58 7.93
N SER A 36 -5.18 1.56 8.43
CA SER A 36 -4.52 0.30 8.82
C SER A 36 -3.85 -0.37 7.63
N TYR A 37 -4.50 -0.34 6.47
CA TYR A 37 -3.95 -0.90 5.25
C TYR A 37 -2.64 -0.20 4.85
N TRP A 38 -2.68 1.13 4.83
CA TRP A 38 -1.52 1.91 4.45
C TRP A 38 -0.39 1.78 5.46
N LYS A 39 -0.73 1.67 6.74
CA LYS A 39 0.26 1.45 7.79
C LYS A 39 0.94 0.09 7.61
N ALA A 40 0.16 -0.94 7.30
CA ALA A 40 0.71 -2.28 7.07
C ALA A 40 1.67 -2.28 5.88
N TRP A 41 1.32 -1.59 4.81
CA TRP A 41 2.19 -1.48 3.64
C TRP A 41 3.46 -0.70 3.98
N GLN A 42 3.33 0.38 4.73
CA GLN A 42 4.48 1.16 5.15
C GLN A 42 5.46 0.31 5.96
N GLU A 43 4.97 -0.45 6.91
CA GLU A 43 5.81 -1.35 7.68
C GLU A 43 6.47 -2.41 6.80
N PHE A 44 5.73 -2.94 5.85
CA PHE A 44 6.27 -3.90 4.89
C PHE A 44 7.44 -3.31 4.12
N GLU A 45 7.30 -2.09 3.61
CA GLU A 45 8.36 -1.44 2.86
C GLU A 45 9.58 -1.15 3.72
N VAL A 46 9.38 -0.79 4.99
CA VAL A 46 10.47 -0.55 5.92
C VAL A 46 11.24 -1.84 6.21
N ARG A 47 10.54 -2.96 6.33
CA ARG A 47 11.16 -4.24 6.65
C ARG A 47 11.81 -4.91 5.45
N HIS A 48 11.13 -4.92 4.32
CA HIS A 48 11.52 -5.72 3.16
C HIS A 48 11.91 -4.88 1.96
N GLY A 49 11.50 -3.63 1.93
CA GLY A 49 11.84 -2.73 0.84
C GLY A 49 13.11 -1.95 1.12
N ASN A 50 13.36 -0.97 0.27
CA ASN A 50 14.46 -0.04 0.45
C ASN A 50 13.93 1.40 0.32
N GLU A 51 14.85 2.37 0.35
CA GLU A 51 14.48 3.78 0.27
C GLU A 51 13.73 4.08 -1.03
N ASP A 52 14.18 3.51 -2.13
CA ASP A 52 13.53 3.73 -3.42
C ASP A 52 12.10 3.19 -3.46
N THR A 53 11.89 1.98 -2.95
CA THR A 53 10.55 1.39 -2.92
C THR A 53 9.64 2.12 -1.94
N PHE A 54 10.20 2.61 -0.85
CA PHE A 54 9.44 3.40 0.12
C PHE A 54 8.96 4.71 -0.49
N ARG A 55 9.83 5.38 -1.24
CA ARG A 55 9.46 6.60 -1.95
C ARG A 55 8.36 6.36 -2.96
N GLU A 56 8.44 5.26 -3.68
CA GLU A 56 7.40 4.90 -4.64
C GLU A 56 6.06 4.68 -3.94
N MET A 57 6.06 4.01 -2.79
CA MET A 57 4.86 3.81 -1.99
C MET A 57 4.23 5.16 -1.59
N LEU A 58 5.05 6.09 -1.13
CA LEU A 58 4.56 7.42 -0.76
C LEU A 58 3.99 8.16 -1.98
N ARG A 59 4.60 8.00 -3.13
CA ARG A 59 4.12 8.59 -4.37
C ARG A 59 2.74 8.07 -4.73
N ILE A 60 2.56 6.76 -4.65
CA ILE A 60 1.27 6.12 -4.90
C ILE A 60 0.23 6.62 -3.89
N LYS A 61 0.60 6.70 -2.62
CA LYS A 61 -0.29 7.19 -1.58
C LYS A 61 -0.78 8.60 -1.87
N ARG A 62 0.13 9.50 -2.27
CA ARG A 62 -0.23 10.87 -2.62
C ARG A 62 -1.18 10.91 -3.81
N SER A 63 -0.92 10.11 -4.83
CA SER A 63 -1.76 10.05 -6.02
C SER A 63 -3.17 9.58 -5.67
N VAL A 64 -3.28 8.52 -4.89
CA VAL A 64 -4.58 7.99 -4.46
C VAL A 64 -5.32 9.01 -3.59
N GLN A 65 -4.62 9.65 -2.68
CA GLN A 65 -5.22 10.65 -1.81
C GLN A 65 -5.74 11.84 -2.61
N ALA A 66 -5.00 12.30 -3.58
CA ALA A 66 -5.42 13.40 -4.43
C ALA A 66 -6.67 13.04 -5.24
N GLN A 67 -6.75 11.80 -5.70
CA GLN A 67 -7.90 11.30 -6.42
C GLN A 67 -9.17 11.35 -5.57
N TYR A 68 -9.08 10.91 -4.34
CA TYR A 68 -10.22 10.93 -3.41
C TYR A 68 -10.57 12.34 -2.98
N ASN A 69 -9.58 13.19 -2.78
CA ASN A 69 -9.81 14.58 -2.42
C ASN A 69 -10.55 15.32 -3.53
N THR A 70 -10.22 15.06 -4.78
CA THR A 70 -10.89 15.68 -5.91
C THR A 70 -12.37 15.32 -5.95
N GLN A 71 -12.71 14.07 -5.65
CA GLN A 71 -14.09 13.63 -5.60
C GLN A 71 -14.88 14.32 -4.48
N VAL A 72 -14.24 14.49 -3.34
CA VAL A 72 -14.88 15.11 -2.19
C VAL A 72 -15.06 16.62 -2.39
N GLY A 73 -14.16 17.21 -3.13
CA GLY A 73 -14.18 18.64 -3.40
C GLY A 73 -15.41 19.12 -4.16
N CYS A 74 -16.16 18.22 -4.73
CA CYS A 74 -17.43 18.54 -5.38
C CYS A 74 -18.59 18.59 -4.38
#